data_b16fb21c580fbd14fd3d22cdf147934a
#
_entry.id   b16fb21c580fbd14fd3d22cdf147934a
#
_cell.length_a   1.000
_cell.length_b   1.000
_cell.length_c   1.000
_cell.angle_alpha   90.00
_cell.angle_beta   90.00
_cell.angle_gamma   90.00
#
_symmetry.space_group_name_H-M   'P 1'
#
loop_
_entity.id
_entity.type
_entity.pdbx_description
1 polymer ?
#
loop_
_entity_poly.entity_id
_entity_poly.type
_entity_poly.pdbx_seq_one_letter_code
_entity_poly.pdbx_strand_id
1 'polypeptide(L)'
;MSEYLVKSKLEDTEWQIANEVRDHVFICDDNSKEHDKGPNPVEYLCGSVNSCIVMSAGMVAKSHDLDVKNFRVENNAKTENLGHGKSVVTEMNIKVFFDSEMSKDEKEKFLAHTLHVSTVYQTVKEAIKIYVELA
;
A
#
# COMPACT_ATOMS: atom_id res chain seq x y z
N MET A 1 7.55 -21.11 4.42
CA MET A 1 7.78 -19.75 4.95
C MET A 1 8.72 -19.02 4.03
N SER A 2 8.41 -17.76 3.73
CA SER A 2 9.26 -16.92 2.89
C SER A 2 10.01 -15.91 3.76
N GLU A 3 11.24 -15.59 3.36
CA GLU A 3 12.07 -14.61 4.05
C GLU A 3 12.41 -13.47 3.09
N TYR A 4 12.51 -12.28 3.62
CA TYR A 4 12.80 -11.08 2.86
C TYR A 4 13.85 -10.25 3.59
N LEU A 5 14.88 -9.81 2.86
CA LEU A 5 15.93 -8.97 3.42
C LEU A 5 15.95 -7.62 2.69
N VAL A 6 15.81 -6.56 3.47
CA VAL A 6 15.97 -5.18 3.00
C VAL A 6 17.08 -4.54 3.81
N LYS A 7 18.04 -3.93 3.14
CA LYS A 7 19.14 -3.20 3.79
C LYS A 7 18.93 -1.72 3.59
N SER A 8 19.05 -0.94 4.64
CA SER A 8 18.79 0.50 4.59
C SER A 8 19.96 1.28 5.17
N LYS A 9 20.31 2.39 4.52
CA LYS A 9 21.47 3.20 4.89
C LYS A 9 21.11 4.68 4.80
N LEU A 10 21.49 5.44 5.82
CA LEU A 10 21.42 6.91 5.79
C LEU A 10 22.46 7.43 4.81
N GLU A 11 22.02 8.25 3.86
CA GLU A 11 22.88 8.88 2.88
C GLU A 11 23.51 10.18 3.41
N ASP A 12 24.39 10.81 2.61
CA ASP A 12 25.03 12.05 2.99
C ASP A 12 24.08 13.24 3.01
N THR A 13 23.03 13.19 2.19
CA THR A 13 21.96 14.18 2.24
C THR A 13 21.07 13.91 3.45
N GLU A 14 20.83 14.94 4.26
CA GLU A 14 20.08 14.81 5.50
C GLU A 14 18.71 14.13 5.29
N TRP A 15 18.42 13.13 6.10
CA TRP A 15 17.16 12.35 6.12
C TRP A 15 16.83 11.60 4.83
N GLN A 16 17.81 11.44 3.95
CA GLN A 16 17.66 10.64 2.74
C GLN A 16 18.21 9.25 2.98
N ILE A 17 17.39 8.23 2.70
CA ILE A 17 17.68 6.82 2.99
C ILE A 17 17.71 6.04 1.68
N ALA A 18 18.79 5.29 1.46
CA ALA A 18 18.83 4.30 0.38
C ALA A 18 18.43 2.94 0.93
N ASN A 19 17.49 2.29 0.27
CA ASN A 19 17.04 0.95 0.61
C ASN A 19 17.40 0.01 -0.53
N GLU A 20 18.03 -1.10 -0.20
CA GLU A 20 18.42 -2.13 -1.17
C GLU A 20 17.66 -3.42 -0.90
N VAL A 21 17.06 -3.97 -1.93
CA VAL A 21 16.42 -5.28 -1.88
C VAL A 21 16.68 -5.99 -3.21
N ARG A 22 17.35 -7.16 -3.15
CA ARG A 22 17.83 -7.87 -4.34
C ARG A 22 18.68 -6.91 -5.21
N ASP A 23 18.32 -6.67 -6.46
CA ASP A 23 19.02 -5.76 -7.38
C ASP A 23 18.31 -4.41 -7.51
N HIS A 24 17.42 -4.07 -6.57
CA HIS A 24 16.65 -2.83 -6.59
C HIS A 24 17.13 -1.87 -5.50
N VAL A 25 17.09 -0.59 -5.82
CA VAL A 25 17.32 0.48 -4.86
C VAL A 25 16.14 1.43 -4.91
N PHE A 26 15.61 1.80 -3.75
CA PHE A 26 14.60 2.84 -3.68
C PHE A 26 14.95 3.84 -2.57
N ILE A 27 14.64 5.11 -2.83
CA ILE A 27 14.99 6.22 -1.94
C ILE A 27 13.79 6.62 -1.12
N CYS A 28 14.02 6.77 0.19
CA CYS A 28 13.05 7.33 1.12
C CYS A 28 13.55 8.69 1.57
N ASP A 29 12.68 9.68 1.65
CA ASP A 29 13.07 11.05 2.01
C ASP A 29 12.03 11.66 2.96
N ASP A 30 12.31 12.85 3.49
CA ASP A 30 11.50 13.49 4.52
C ASP A 30 10.49 14.53 4.02
N ASN A 31 10.25 14.61 2.73
CA ASN A 31 9.41 15.62 2.09
C ASN A 31 10.03 17.02 2.05
N SER A 32 11.33 17.16 2.24
CA SER A 32 12.01 18.43 2.08
C SER A 32 11.92 18.89 0.62
N LYS A 33 11.41 20.09 0.38
CA LYS A 33 11.24 20.63 -0.97
C LYS A 33 12.57 20.81 -1.71
N GLU A 34 13.66 21.00 -0.98
CA GLU A 34 14.98 21.21 -1.58
C GLU A 34 15.66 19.90 -2.00
N HIS A 35 15.41 18.83 -1.27
CA HIS A 35 16.14 17.57 -1.41
C HIS A 35 15.23 16.37 -1.56
N ASP A 36 13.98 16.58 -1.92
CA ASP A 36 12.98 15.53 -2.05
C ASP A 36 13.32 14.59 -3.22
N LYS A 37 13.86 13.41 -2.90
CA LYS A 37 14.27 12.38 -3.87
C LYS A 37 13.37 11.14 -3.81
N GLY A 38 12.37 11.12 -2.95
CA GLY A 38 11.49 9.97 -2.84
C GLY A 38 10.40 10.15 -1.80
N PRO A 39 9.43 9.24 -1.79
CA PRO A 39 8.38 9.25 -0.79
C PRO A 39 8.92 9.08 0.63
N ASN A 40 8.15 9.53 1.61
CA ASN A 40 8.48 9.31 3.01
C ASN A 40 8.04 7.91 3.47
N PRO A 41 8.43 7.47 4.69
CA PRO A 41 8.09 6.13 5.18
C PRO A 41 6.59 5.83 5.24
N VAL A 42 5.75 6.80 5.62
CA VAL A 42 4.29 6.61 5.68
C VAL A 42 3.73 6.41 4.27
N GLU A 43 4.21 7.19 3.31
CA GLU A 43 3.80 7.04 1.90
C GLU A 43 4.22 5.68 1.34
N TYR A 44 5.42 5.17 1.70
CA TYR A 44 5.84 3.83 1.32
C TYR A 44 4.97 2.75 1.96
N LEU A 45 4.56 2.93 3.22
CA LEU A 45 3.65 2.00 3.87
C LEU A 45 2.31 1.93 3.11
N CYS A 46 1.74 3.09 2.76
CA CYS A 46 0.52 3.16 1.97
C CYS A 46 0.70 2.52 0.60
N GLY A 47 1.80 2.83 -0.07
CA GLY A 47 2.14 2.25 -1.37
C GLY A 47 2.28 0.74 -1.32
N SER A 48 2.84 0.21 -0.24
CA SER A 48 2.96 -1.23 -0.02
C SER A 48 1.59 -1.90 0.12
N VAL A 49 0.70 -1.32 0.90
CA VAL A 49 -0.69 -1.79 1.04
C VAL A 49 -1.39 -1.77 -0.32
N ASN A 50 -1.30 -0.64 -1.02
CA ASN A 50 -1.90 -0.45 -2.35
C ASN A 50 -1.38 -1.48 -3.35
N SER A 51 -0.06 -1.64 -3.43
CA SER A 51 0.58 -2.55 -4.38
C SER A 51 0.14 -4.00 -4.15
N CYS A 52 0.05 -4.38 -2.89
CA CYS A 52 -0.41 -5.73 -2.54
C CYS A 52 -1.85 -5.96 -2.96
N ILE A 53 -2.74 -4.99 -2.74
CA ILE A 53 -4.15 -5.08 -3.15
C ILE A 53 -4.25 -5.17 -4.67
N VAL A 54 -3.55 -4.29 -5.40
CA VAL A 54 -3.60 -4.25 -6.87
C VAL A 54 -3.05 -5.55 -7.47
N MET A 55 -1.93 -6.04 -6.95
CA MET A 55 -1.34 -7.30 -7.41
C MET A 55 -2.28 -8.48 -7.13
N SER A 56 -2.87 -8.53 -5.95
CA SER A 56 -3.83 -9.58 -5.58
C SER A 56 -5.06 -9.54 -6.47
N ALA A 57 -5.57 -8.34 -6.78
CA ALA A 57 -6.70 -8.17 -7.70
C ALA A 57 -6.38 -8.74 -9.08
N GLY A 58 -5.20 -8.43 -9.61
CA GLY A 58 -4.76 -8.96 -10.89
C GLY A 58 -4.66 -10.48 -10.90
N MET A 59 -4.10 -11.05 -9.84
CA MET A 59 -3.96 -12.50 -9.70
C MET A 59 -5.31 -13.21 -9.57
N VAL A 60 -6.22 -12.68 -8.76
CA VAL A 60 -7.57 -13.22 -8.59
C VAL A 60 -8.36 -13.14 -9.90
N ALA A 61 -8.32 -11.98 -10.56
CA ALA A 61 -9.03 -11.80 -11.82
C ALA A 61 -8.55 -12.79 -12.90
N LYS A 62 -7.24 -12.96 -13.01
CA LYS A 62 -6.64 -13.90 -13.96
C LYS A 62 -7.01 -15.35 -13.61
N SER A 63 -6.89 -15.72 -12.37
CA SER A 63 -7.15 -17.08 -11.87
C SER A 63 -8.60 -17.53 -12.07
N HIS A 64 -9.54 -16.60 -11.95
CA HIS A 64 -10.98 -16.86 -12.08
C HIS A 64 -11.58 -16.38 -13.40
N ASP A 65 -10.74 -15.93 -14.32
CA ASP A 65 -11.15 -15.40 -15.65
C ASP A 65 -12.24 -14.32 -15.50
N LEU A 66 -12.00 -13.35 -14.62
CA LEU A 66 -12.94 -12.26 -14.35
C LEU A 66 -12.65 -11.06 -15.26
N ASP A 67 -13.72 -10.35 -15.65
CA ASP A 67 -13.62 -9.10 -16.41
C ASP A 67 -13.28 -7.95 -15.46
N VAL A 68 -11.99 -7.65 -15.33
CA VAL A 68 -11.48 -6.55 -14.50
C VAL A 68 -10.44 -5.78 -15.30
N LYS A 69 -10.71 -4.50 -15.54
CA LYS A 69 -9.82 -3.60 -16.27
C LYS A 69 -9.57 -2.33 -15.47
N ASN A 70 -8.39 -1.76 -15.67
CA ASN A 70 -8.02 -0.47 -15.08
C ASN A 70 -8.15 -0.46 -13.55
N PHE A 71 -7.79 -1.57 -12.91
CA PHE A 71 -7.85 -1.68 -11.46
C PHE A 71 -6.82 -0.74 -10.83
N ARG A 72 -7.28 0.12 -9.96
CA ARG A 72 -6.43 1.08 -9.24
C ARG A 72 -7.04 1.41 -7.89
N VAL A 73 -6.19 1.85 -6.98
CA VAL A 73 -6.62 2.23 -5.63
C VAL A 73 -6.03 3.59 -5.26
N GLU A 74 -6.77 4.33 -4.45
CA GLU A 74 -6.30 5.54 -3.80
C GLU A 74 -6.37 5.30 -2.29
N ASN A 75 -5.32 5.66 -1.57
CA ASN A 75 -5.22 5.45 -0.14
C ASN A 75 -4.89 6.77 0.55
N ASN A 76 -5.78 7.23 1.40
CA ASN A 76 -5.59 8.42 2.22
C ASN A 76 -5.36 7.97 3.66
N ALA A 77 -4.14 8.14 4.15
CA ALA A 77 -3.77 7.76 5.51
C ALA A 77 -3.72 8.98 6.43
N LYS A 78 -4.05 8.76 7.68
CA LYS A 78 -4.00 9.80 8.71
C LYS A 78 -3.06 9.36 9.83
N THR A 79 -2.27 10.31 10.32
CA THR A 79 -1.44 10.11 11.51
C THR A 79 -2.01 10.88 12.67
N GLU A 80 -1.72 10.41 13.87
CA GLU A 80 -2.12 11.08 15.10
C GLU A 80 -0.89 11.23 16.00
N ASN A 81 -0.70 12.44 16.51
CA ASN A 81 0.35 12.75 17.48
C ASN A 81 -0.14 12.39 18.89
N LEU A 82 0.56 11.48 19.56
CA LEU A 82 0.21 11.00 20.89
C LEU A 82 1.03 11.68 22.01
N GLY A 83 1.82 12.71 21.65
CA GLY A 83 2.66 13.43 22.61
C GLY A 83 4.07 12.82 22.73
N HIS A 84 4.99 13.59 23.29
CA HIS A 84 6.39 13.18 23.51
C HIS A 84 7.10 12.69 22.25
N GLY A 85 6.75 13.28 21.08
CA GLY A 85 7.33 12.89 19.81
C GLY A 85 6.77 11.61 19.20
N LYS A 86 5.80 10.96 19.86
CA LYS A 86 5.16 9.75 19.36
C LYS A 86 4.04 10.09 18.39
N SER A 87 4.09 9.51 17.22
CA SER A 87 3.03 9.62 16.21
C SER A 87 2.79 8.23 15.60
N VAL A 88 1.54 7.95 15.25
CA VAL A 88 1.16 6.66 14.67
C VAL A 88 0.23 6.89 13.49
N VAL A 89 0.25 5.96 12.54
CA VAL A 89 -0.77 5.91 11.50
C VAL A 89 -2.00 5.26 12.12
N THR A 90 -3.09 6.01 12.21
CA THR A 90 -4.31 5.54 12.88
C THR A 90 -5.34 4.99 11.91
N GLU A 91 -5.34 5.47 10.66
CA GLU A 91 -6.42 5.19 9.73
C GLU A 91 -5.92 5.23 8.29
N MET A 92 -6.44 4.33 7.47
CA MET A 92 -6.31 4.37 6.02
C MET A 92 -7.70 4.29 5.39
N ASN A 93 -7.99 5.19 4.45
CA ASN A 93 -9.23 5.18 3.68
C ASN A 93 -8.88 4.87 2.23
N ILE A 94 -9.27 3.70 1.77
CA ILE A 94 -8.91 3.17 0.46
C ILE A 94 -10.13 3.13 -0.44
N LYS A 95 -10.05 3.78 -1.59
CA LYS A 95 -11.05 3.72 -2.65
C LYS A 95 -10.53 2.84 -3.78
N VAL A 96 -11.37 1.93 -4.25
CA VAL A 96 -11.06 0.96 -5.29
C VAL A 96 -11.85 1.28 -6.54
N PHE A 97 -11.15 1.41 -7.66
CA PHE A 97 -11.73 1.73 -8.97
C PHE A 97 -11.36 0.65 -9.97
N PHE A 98 -12.31 0.18 -10.73
CA PHE A 98 -12.07 -0.68 -11.88
C PHE A 98 -13.27 -0.73 -12.80
N ASP A 99 -13.02 -1.06 -14.06
CA ASP A 99 -14.03 -1.23 -15.07
C ASP A 99 -14.39 -2.71 -15.18
N SER A 100 -15.68 -3.02 -15.23
CA SER A 100 -16.14 -4.42 -15.27
C SER A 100 -17.61 -4.49 -15.70
N GLU A 101 -17.95 -5.56 -16.41
CA GLU A 101 -19.34 -5.91 -16.72
C GLU A 101 -20.02 -6.69 -15.58
N MET A 102 -19.26 -7.02 -14.54
CA MET A 102 -19.82 -7.74 -13.38
C MET A 102 -20.88 -6.93 -12.66
N SER A 103 -21.84 -7.62 -12.04
CA SER A 103 -22.84 -6.98 -11.19
C SER A 103 -22.19 -6.38 -9.95
N LYS A 104 -22.91 -5.50 -9.25
CA LYS A 104 -22.44 -4.91 -8.01
C LYS A 104 -22.09 -5.99 -6.98
N ASP A 105 -22.93 -7.01 -6.85
CA ASP A 105 -22.70 -8.13 -5.91
C ASP A 105 -21.43 -8.90 -6.27
N GLU A 106 -21.20 -9.17 -7.54
CA GLU A 106 -19.99 -9.85 -8.02
C GLU A 106 -18.74 -9.00 -7.77
N LYS A 107 -18.82 -7.69 -7.98
CA LYS A 107 -17.71 -6.76 -7.66
C LYS A 107 -17.38 -6.76 -6.18
N GLU A 108 -18.39 -6.77 -5.31
CA GLU A 108 -18.18 -6.83 -3.86
C GLU A 108 -17.51 -8.15 -3.44
N LYS A 109 -17.94 -9.26 -4.02
CA LYS A 109 -17.33 -10.58 -3.76
C LYS A 109 -15.89 -10.64 -4.26
N PHE A 110 -15.63 -10.08 -5.43
CA PHE A 110 -14.28 -9.96 -5.99
C PHE A 110 -13.38 -9.16 -5.06
N LEU A 111 -13.86 -8.00 -4.59
CA LEU A 111 -13.09 -7.17 -3.66
C LEU A 111 -12.82 -7.90 -2.35
N ALA A 112 -13.81 -8.55 -1.78
CA ALA A 112 -13.65 -9.31 -0.53
C ALA A 112 -12.58 -10.41 -0.69
N HIS A 113 -12.60 -11.14 -1.80
CA HIS A 113 -11.59 -12.17 -2.09
C HIS A 113 -10.21 -11.56 -2.27
N THR A 114 -10.11 -10.47 -3.02
CA THR A 114 -8.86 -9.73 -3.23
C THR A 114 -8.24 -9.33 -1.89
N LEU A 115 -9.01 -8.74 -1.00
CA LEU A 115 -8.53 -8.32 0.32
C LEU A 115 -8.13 -9.54 1.17
N HIS A 116 -8.87 -10.62 1.09
CA HIS A 116 -8.58 -11.85 1.83
C HIS A 116 -7.19 -12.39 1.49
N VAL A 117 -6.78 -12.32 0.23
CA VAL A 117 -5.47 -12.84 -0.21
C VAL A 117 -4.35 -11.78 -0.23
N SER A 118 -4.64 -10.56 0.20
CA SER A 118 -3.66 -9.47 0.22
C SER A 118 -2.86 -9.50 1.53
N THR A 119 -1.67 -10.08 1.48
CA THR A 119 -0.82 -10.33 2.65
C THR A 119 -0.51 -9.05 3.44
N VAL A 120 -0.07 -7.98 2.77
CA VAL A 120 0.28 -6.73 3.45
C VAL A 120 -0.96 -6.09 4.08
N TYR A 121 -2.07 -6.06 3.34
CA TYR A 121 -3.35 -5.57 3.88
C TYR A 121 -3.75 -6.36 5.14
N GLN A 122 -3.72 -7.69 5.08
CA GLN A 122 -4.08 -8.55 6.21
C GLN A 122 -3.18 -8.32 7.43
N THR A 123 -1.91 -8.05 7.19
CA THR A 123 -0.95 -7.76 8.26
C THR A 123 -1.22 -6.40 8.90
N VAL A 124 -1.37 -5.36 8.07
CA VAL A 124 -1.47 -3.96 8.53
C VAL A 124 -2.83 -3.66 9.18
N LYS A 125 -3.90 -4.31 8.73
CA LYS A 125 -5.26 -4.06 9.27
C LYS A 125 -5.39 -4.37 10.76
N GLU A 126 -4.50 -5.17 11.31
CA GLU A 126 -4.52 -5.51 12.74
C GLU A 126 -4.04 -4.35 13.62
N ALA A 127 -3.24 -3.44 13.06
CA ALA A 127 -2.70 -2.28 13.78
C ALA A 127 -3.36 -0.96 13.39
N ILE A 128 -3.91 -0.86 12.19
CA ILE A 128 -4.44 0.37 11.61
C ILE A 128 -5.88 0.11 11.15
N LYS A 129 -6.79 1.05 11.44
CA LYS A 129 -8.16 0.97 10.92
C LYS A 129 -8.13 1.24 9.42
N ILE A 130 -8.53 0.26 8.62
CA ILE A 130 -8.53 0.37 7.16
C ILE A 130 -9.96 0.22 6.66
N TYR A 131 -10.46 1.28 6.01
CA TYR A 131 -11.76 1.31 5.36
C TYR A 131 -11.54 1.16 3.86
N VAL A 132 -12.17 0.18 3.25
CA VAL A 132 -12.06 -0.08 1.81
C VAL A 132 -13.43 0.00 1.19
N GLU A 133 -13.59 0.81 0.16
CA GLU A 133 -14.85 0.94 -0.56
C GLU A 133 -14.65 0.91 -2.07
N LEU A 134 -15.64 0.38 -2.78
CA LEU A 134 -15.73 0.50 -4.22
C LEU A 134 -16.17 1.92 -4.57
N ALA A 135 -15.47 2.53 -5.49
CA ALA A 135 -15.83 3.86 -5.99
C ALA A 135 -17.03 3.77 -6.90
#